data_816225ff8c057a020c120dd7084ef01a
#
_entry.id   816225ff8c057a020c120dd7084ef01a
#
_cell.length_a   1.000
_cell.length_b   1.000
_cell.length_c   1.000
_cell.angle_alpha   90.00
_cell.angle_beta   90.00
_cell.angle_gamma   90.00
#
_symmetry.space_group_name_H-M   'P 1'
#
loop_
_entity.id
_entity.type
_entity.pdbx_description
1 polymer ?
#
loop_
_entity_poly.entity_id
_entity_poly.type
_entity_poly.pdbx_seq_one_letter_code
_entity_poly.pdbx_strand_id
1 'polypeptide(L)'
;MMLRALATVAAGIAFAAPLAAQTPMPFALDWKFEGPAAPYFLAIDNGHFEAAGLAVEITEGAGSLDAIPKVATGAFPVGFADINSLMRFLDQNPGAPVTAVMMIYDKPPFAVVGRKSLGVEKPADLEGRILGAPPPDGAWAQFPIFAAETGLDVSKITVEPVGFPTREPMLAEGNVAAVTGFSFSATLNLKRLGVPAEDLTVLLMADHGVALYGNAVIVNTDFAKANPAAVSGFLTAVAKGWQDAITNPDAAITALAARNPAADPALEKERLMMSISDNVLTDYVRANGLGGIDPARMALAIEQTTSVYEFQNAPDAALYFDASYLPTDGSLMLK
;
A
#
# COMPACT_ATOMS: atom_id res chain seq x y z
N MET A 1 -29.96 -58.90 53.97
CA MET A 1 -29.26 -57.60 54.11
C MET A 1 -28.69 -57.25 52.75
N MET A 2 -29.40 -56.42 51.99
CA MET A 2 -28.94 -55.94 50.63
C MET A 2 -28.56 -54.48 50.75
N LEU A 3 -27.23 -54.21 50.56
CA LEU A 3 -26.72 -52.85 50.44
C LEU A 3 -26.98 -52.36 49.02
N ARG A 4 -27.71 -51.25 48.90
CA ARG A 4 -27.84 -50.47 47.64
C ARG A 4 -26.77 -49.43 47.66
N ALA A 5 -25.86 -49.50 46.67
CA ALA A 5 -24.87 -48.45 46.39
C ALA A 5 -25.56 -47.34 45.58
N LEU A 6 -25.59 -46.11 46.08
CA LEU A 6 -25.96 -44.91 45.31
C LEU A 6 -24.72 -44.45 44.52
N ALA A 7 -24.81 -44.43 43.19
CA ALA A 7 -23.84 -43.80 42.32
C ALA A 7 -24.24 -42.31 42.12
N THR A 8 -23.45 -41.41 42.63
CA THR A 8 -23.58 -39.96 42.43
C THR A 8 -22.97 -39.58 41.07
N VAL A 9 -23.82 -39.21 40.11
CA VAL A 9 -23.34 -38.62 38.81
C VAL A 9 -23.10 -37.15 39.04
N ALA A 10 -21.85 -36.72 39.02
CA ALA A 10 -21.48 -35.30 39.00
C ALA A 10 -21.59 -34.78 37.56
N ALA A 11 -22.63 -34.00 37.29
CA ALA A 11 -22.77 -33.29 36.03
C ALA A 11 -21.81 -32.09 36.03
N GLY A 12 -20.72 -32.18 35.25
CA GLY A 12 -19.82 -31.07 35.01
C GLY A 12 -20.50 -29.99 34.15
N ILE A 13 -20.76 -28.83 34.73
CA ILE A 13 -21.27 -27.65 33.98
C ILE A 13 -20.04 -27.06 33.30
N ALA A 14 -19.90 -27.29 31.97
CA ALA A 14 -18.92 -26.57 31.15
C ALA A 14 -19.43 -25.13 31.00
N PHE A 15 -18.77 -24.17 31.65
CA PHE A 15 -18.96 -22.75 31.38
C PHE A 15 -18.39 -22.48 29.98
N ALA A 16 -19.25 -22.27 28.98
CA ALA A 16 -18.85 -21.65 27.73
C ALA A 16 -18.42 -20.21 28.06
N ALA A 17 -17.15 -19.92 27.90
CA ALA A 17 -16.66 -18.55 27.96
C ALA A 17 -17.40 -17.72 26.90
N PRO A 18 -17.90 -16.52 27.23
CA PRO A 18 -18.51 -15.65 26.22
C PRO A 18 -17.49 -15.38 25.12
N LEU A 19 -17.87 -15.64 23.87
CA LEU A 19 -17.08 -15.22 22.72
C LEU A 19 -16.97 -13.71 22.82
N ALA A 20 -15.77 -13.19 23.07
CA ALA A 20 -15.58 -11.75 23.09
C ALA A 20 -15.96 -11.20 21.72
N ALA A 21 -16.78 -10.14 21.70
CA ALA A 21 -17.17 -9.50 20.45
C ALA A 21 -15.91 -8.98 19.75
N GLN A 22 -15.77 -9.30 18.47
CA GLN A 22 -14.64 -8.81 17.66
C GLN A 22 -14.67 -7.29 17.55
N THR A 23 -13.51 -6.65 17.57
CA THR A 23 -13.38 -5.22 17.34
C THR A 23 -13.58 -4.93 15.85
N PRO A 24 -14.58 -4.11 15.46
CA PRO A 24 -14.73 -3.71 14.07
C PRO A 24 -13.50 -2.92 13.60
N MET A 25 -12.93 -3.32 12.48
CA MET A 25 -11.72 -2.71 11.91
C MET A 25 -11.90 -2.52 10.40
N PRO A 26 -12.77 -1.60 9.94
CA PRO A 26 -12.87 -1.27 8.53
C PRO A 26 -11.54 -0.70 8.04
N PHE A 27 -11.07 -1.22 6.89
CA PHE A 27 -9.76 -0.92 6.30
C PHE A 27 -9.94 -0.28 4.93
N ALA A 28 -9.51 0.98 4.77
CA ALA A 28 -9.54 1.71 3.51
C ALA A 28 -8.27 1.46 2.71
N LEU A 29 -8.37 0.82 1.55
CA LEU A 29 -7.28 0.80 0.58
C LEU A 29 -7.21 2.15 -0.16
N ASP A 30 -6.08 2.40 -0.78
CA ASP A 30 -5.90 3.53 -1.70
C ASP A 30 -6.23 3.16 -3.15
N TRP A 31 -6.46 1.86 -3.45
CA TRP A 31 -6.69 1.38 -4.80
C TRP A 31 -7.75 0.29 -4.87
N LYS A 32 -7.97 -0.20 -6.09
CA LYS A 32 -8.91 -1.27 -6.42
C LYS A 32 -8.43 -2.63 -5.90
N PHE A 33 -9.33 -3.59 -5.91
CA PHE A 33 -9.03 -4.99 -5.62
C PHE A 33 -8.27 -5.63 -6.78
N GLU A 34 -6.98 -5.34 -6.82
CA GLU A 34 -5.97 -5.90 -7.73
C GLU A 34 -5.00 -6.80 -6.94
N GLY A 35 -4.07 -7.46 -7.63
CA GLY A 35 -3.12 -8.41 -7.05
C GLY A 35 -2.50 -7.99 -5.71
N PRO A 36 -1.98 -6.76 -5.55
CA PRO A 36 -1.40 -6.31 -4.29
C PRO A 36 -2.37 -6.22 -3.10
N ALA A 37 -3.69 -6.28 -3.33
CA ALA A 37 -4.68 -6.38 -2.26
C ALA A 37 -4.89 -7.84 -1.78
N ALA A 38 -4.47 -8.82 -2.56
CA ALA A 38 -4.68 -10.24 -2.29
C ALA A 38 -4.15 -10.73 -0.92
N PRO A 39 -2.98 -10.26 -0.40
CA PRO A 39 -2.49 -10.64 0.91
C PRO A 39 -3.45 -10.30 2.05
N TYR A 40 -4.17 -9.19 1.96
CA TYR A 40 -5.14 -8.78 2.98
C TYR A 40 -6.39 -9.67 2.95
N PHE A 41 -6.86 -10.07 1.77
CA PHE A 41 -7.97 -11.01 1.64
C PHE A 41 -7.59 -12.42 2.10
N LEU A 42 -6.38 -12.86 1.79
CA LEU A 42 -5.85 -14.13 2.27
C LEU A 42 -5.75 -14.13 3.81
N ALA A 43 -5.36 -13.00 4.42
CA ALA A 43 -5.34 -12.86 5.88
C ALA A 43 -6.75 -12.99 6.50
N ILE A 44 -7.80 -12.51 5.81
CA ILE A 44 -9.20 -12.72 6.23
C ILE A 44 -9.55 -14.20 6.12
N ASP A 45 -9.31 -14.83 4.96
CA ASP A 45 -9.71 -16.20 4.68
C ASP A 45 -8.97 -17.23 5.56
N ASN A 46 -7.71 -16.94 5.91
CA ASN A 46 -6.93 -17.76 6.86
C ASN A 46 -7.23 -17.46 8.33
N GLY A 47 -8.17 -16.54 8.62
CA GLY A 47 -8.59 -16.22 9.99
C GLY A 47 -7.57 -15.45 10.81
N HIS A 48 -6.56 -14.82 10.20
CA HIS A 48 -5.52 -14.10 10.95
C HIS A 48 -6.08 -12.88 11.69
N PHE A 49 -7.01 -12.15 11.08
CA PHE A 49 -7.68 -11.04 11.75
C PHE A 49 -8.65 -11.53 12.83
N GLU A 50 -9.39 -12.61 12.57
CA GLU A 50 -10.28 -13.23 13.57
C GLU A 50 -9.50 -13.70 14.79
N ALA A 51 -8.35 -14.35 14.60
CA ALA A 51 -7.46 -14.78 15.68
C ALA A 51 -6.90 -13.61 16.52
N ALA A 52 -6.82 -12.41 15.94
CA ALA A 52 -6.49 -11.18 16.64
C ALA A 52 -7.71 -10.48 17.29
N GLY A 53 -8.90 -11.09 17.24
CA GLY A 53 -10.14 -10.53 17.76
C GLY A 53 -10.70 -9.37 16.92
N LEU A 54 -10.40 -9.33 15.62
CA LEU A 54 -10.78 -8.23 14.73
C LEU A 54 -11.80 -8.69 13.67
N ALA A 55 -12.79 -7.84 13.40
CA ALA A 55 -13.72 -7.96 12.28
C ALA A 55 -13.29 -6.95 11.20
N VAL A 56 -12.53 -7.40 10.20
CA VAL A 56 -11.97 -6.54 9.14
C VAL A 56 -12.85 -6.58 7.90
N GLU A 57 -13.24 -5.39 7.45
CA GLU A 57 -13.90 -5.17 6.17
C GLU A 57 -13.03 -4.25 5.31
N ILE A 58 -12.73 -4.66 4.08
CA ILE A 58 -11.81 -3.93 3.20
C ILE A 58 -12.63 -3.17 2.16
N THR A 59 -12.31 -1.89 1.97
CA THR A 59 -12.96 -1.00 0.99
C THR A 59 -11.94 -0.51 -0.02
N GLU A 60 -12.32 -0.49 -1.30
CA GLU A 60 -11.52 0.11 -2.37
C GLU A 60 -11.36 1.62 -2.20
N GLY A 61 -10.26 2.15 -2.72
CA GLY A 61 -9.95 3.58 -2.74
C GLY A 61 -9.78 4.15 -4.15
N ALA A 62 -9.60 5.45 -4.20
CA ALA A 62 -9.37 6.23 -5.41
C ALA A 62 -8.09 7.09 -5.31
N GLY A 63 -7.01 6.50 -4.81
CA GLY A 63 -5.71 7.14 -4.59
C GLY A 63 -5.42 7.43 -3.12
N SER A 64 -4.14 7.65 -2.81
CA SER A 64 -3.70 7.92 -1.43
C SER A 64 -4.30 9.23 -0.87
N LEU A 65 -4.53 10.23 -1.73
CA LEU A 65 -5.19 11.49 -1.34
C LEU A 65 -6.68 11.32 -1.02
N ASP A 66 -7.31 10.20 -1.38
CA ASP A 66 -8.65 9.81 -0.95
C ASP A 66 -8.62 9.03 0.38
N ALA A 67 -7.66 8.12 0.55
CA ALA A 67 -7.56 7.25 1.73
C ALA A 67 -7.14 8.01 3.00
N ILE A 68 -6.15 8.90 2.91
CA ILE A 68 -5.59 9.62 4.07
C ILE A 68 -6.66 10.43 4.84
N PRO A 69 -7.49 11.26 4.19
CA PRO A 69 -8.54 12.01 4.90
C PRO A 69 -9.60 11.12 5.55
N LYS A 70 -9.91 9.95 4.96
CA LYS A 70 -10.85 8.99 5.54
C LYS A 70 -10.35 8.46 6.89
N VAL A 71 -9.05 8.20 7.00
CA VAL A 71 -8.43 7.77 8.26
C VAL A 71 -8.30 8.95 9.23
N ALA A 72 -7.84 10.10 8.77
CA ALA A 72 -7.68 11.29 9.60
C ALA A 72 -8.99 11.74 10.24
N THR A 73 -10.12 11.64 9.54
CA THR A 73 -11.45 11.98 10.07
C THR A 73 -12.05 10.92 11.00
N GLY A 74 -11.41 9.75 11.11
CA GLY A 74 -11.92 8.62 11.89
C GLY A 74 -13.04 7.83 11.19
N ALA A 75 -13.34 8.11 9.91
CA ALA A 75 -14.29 7.31 9.12
C ALA A 75 -13.79 5.86 8.96
N PHE A 76 -12.47 5.68 8.92
CA PHE A 76 -11.79 4.39 8.98
C PHE A 76 -10.72 4.42 10.07
N PRO A 77 -10.64 3.40 10.95
CA PRO A 77 -9.58 3.32 11.95
C PRO A 77 -8.21 3.06 11.34
N VAL A 78 -8.15 2.34 10.21
CA VAL A 78 -6.93 1.99 9.48
C VAL A 78 -7.11 2.21 7.99
N GLY A 79 -6.00 2.51 7.30
CA GLY A 79 -5.97 2.66 5.86
C GLY A 79 -4.62 2.25 5.28
N PHE A 80 -4.52 2.30 3.96
CA PHE A 80 -3.31 2.05 3.20
C PHE A 80 -3.07 3.23 2.27
N ALA A 81 -1.90 3.89 2.37
CA ALA A 81 -1.60 5.07 1.58
C ALA A 81 -0.10 5.34 1.48
N ASP A 82 0.29 6.13 0.48
CA ASP A 82 1.64 6.66 0.31
C ASP A 82 2.06 7.57 1.48
N ILE A 83 3.19 7.22 2.12
CA ILE A 83 3.70 7.96 3.28
C ILE A 83 4.14 9.38 2.92
N ASN A 84 4.59 9.64 1.70
CA ASN A 84 5.03 10.97 1.28
C ASN A 84 3.84 11.91 1.07
N SER A 85 2.72 11.38 0.56
CA SER A 85 1.44 12.09 0.53
C SER A 85 0.90 12.35 1.95
N LEU A 86 1.11 11.42 2.89
CA LEU A 86 0.77 11.62 4.31
C LEU A 86 1.61 12.75 4.94
N MET A 87 2.92 12.80 4.69
CA MET A 87 3.78 13.90 5.16
C MET A 87 3.24 15.27 4.73
N ARG A 88 2.89 15.41 3.44
CA ARG A 88 2.31 16.65 2.90
C ARG A 88 0.94 16.96 3.48
N PHE A 89 0.10 15.94 3.67
CA PHE A 89 -1.20 16.10 4.30
C PHE A 89 -1.08 16.62 5.73
N LEU A 90 -0.14 16.10 6.52
CA LEU A 90 0.09 16.51 7.91
C LEU A 90 0.65 17.92 8.00
N ASP A 91 1.49 18.35 7.06
CA ASP A 91 1.95 19.73 6.98
C ASP A 91 0.79 20.71 6.72
N GLN A 92 -0.13 20.35 5.82
CA GLN A 92 -1.29 21.16 5.46
C GLN A 92 -2.41 21.10 6.52
N ASN A 93 -2.42 20.06 7.38
CA ASN A 93 -3.42 19.81 8.41
C ASN A 93 -2.74 19.51 9.76
N PRO A 94 -2.10 20.52 10.40
CA PRO A 94 -1.40 20.32 11.66
C PRO A 94 -2.32 19.75 12.73
N GLY A 95 -1.87 18.67 13.39
CA GLY A 95 -2.63 18.00 14.44
C GLY A 95 -3.71 17.01 13.93
N ALA A 96 -3.79 16.76 12.61
CA ALA A 96 -4.66 15.71 12.08
C ALA A 96 -4.28 14.35 12.70
N PRO A 97 -5.25 13.58 13.26
CA PRO A 97 -4.96 12.37 14.02
C PRO A 97 -4.70 11.17 13.09
N VAL A 98 -3.62 11.20 12.34
CA VAL A 98 -3.22 10.10 11.45
C VAL A 98 -1.70 9.96 11.41
N THR A 99 -1.19 8.72 11.39
CA THR A 99 0.23 8.40 11.21
C THR A 99 0.40 7.06 10.51
N ALA A 100 1.56 6.82 9.88
CA ALA A 100 1.90 5.50 9.38
C ALA A 100 2.47 4.62 10.51
N VAL A 101 2.17 3.31 10.47
CA VAL A 101 2.57 2.37 11.52
C VAL A 101 3.23 1.09 10.99
N MET A 102 3.16 0.84 9.68
CA MET A 102 3.80 -0.32 9.05
C MET A 102 4.09 -0.04 7.59
N MET A 103 5.36 -0.03 7.21
CA MET A 103 5.77 0.12 5.81
C MET A 103 5.53 -1.19 5.04
N ILE A 104 4.82 -1.11 3.92
CA ILE A 104 4.57 -2.26 3.04
C ILE A 104 5.41 -2.16 1.77
N TYR A 105 5.36 -1.03 1.07
CA TYR A 105 6.23 -0.83 -0.08
C TYR A 105 7.52 -0.14 0.35
N ASP A 106 8.49 -0.94 0.76
CA ASP A 106 9.82 -0.46 1.11
C ASP A 106 10.47 0.26 -0.09
N LYS A 107 10.44 -0.31 -1.29
CA LYS A 107 10.77 0.38 -2.53
C LYS A 107 9.48 0.87 -3.19
N PRO A 108 9.29 2.19 -3.41
CA PRO A 108 8.04 2.70 -3.96
C PRO A 108 7.82 2.27 -5.41
N PRO A 109 6.58 1.92 -5.80
CA PRO A 109 6.25 1.56 -7.18
C PRO A 109 6.03 2.77 -8.10
N PHE A 110 6.39 3.98 -7.65
CA PHE A 110 6.16 5.21 -8.41
C PHE A 110 6.97 5.19 -9.70
N ALA A 111 6.28 5.35 -10.82
CA ALA A 111 6.89 5.31 -12.14
C ALA A 111 6.27 6.33 -13.10
N VAL A 112 7.06 6.68 -14.10
CA VAL A 112 6.56 7.17 -15.37
C VAL A 112 6.65 6.04 -16.36
N VAL A 113 5.52 5.66 -16.94
CA VAL A 113 5.44 4.61 -17.97
C VAL A 113 5.21 5.28 -19.31
N GLY A 114 6.14 5.10 -20.22
CA GLY A 114 6.11 5.66 -21.57
C GLY A 114 6.13 4.57 -22.64
N ARG A 115 6.06 5.00 -23.91
CA ARG A 115 6.21 4.11 -25.07
C ARG A 115 7.39 4.55 -25.93
N LYS A 116 8.26 3.58 -26.29
CA LYS A 116 9.40 3.82 -27.17
C LYS A 116 8.95 4.29 -28.54
N SER A 117 7.85 3.72 -29.07
CA SER A 117 7.23 4.15 -30.33
C SER A 117 6.73 5.59 -30.31
N LEU A 118 6.50 6.17 -29.10
CA LEU A 118 6.14 7.57 -28.91
C LEU A 118 7.36 8.42 -28.48
N GLY A 119 8.56 7.85 -28.54
CA GLY A 119 9.84 8.53 -28.30
C GLY A 119 10.16 8.75 -26.83
N VAL A 120 9.73 7.87 -25.92
CA VAL A 120 10.05 7.93 -24.48
C VAL A 120 10.86 6.69 -24.10
N GLU A 121 12.16 6.85 -23.89
CA GLU A 121 13.08 5.79 -23.46
C GLU A 121 13.85 6.14 -22.17
N LYS A 122 13.97 7.40 -21.84
CA LYS A 122 14.69 7.93 -20.66
C LYS A 122 13.98 9.18 -20.13
N PRO A 123 14.28 9.64 -18.90
CA PRO A 123 13.63 10.81 -18.31
C PRO A 123 13.63 12.05 -19.20
N ALA A 124 14.77 12.40 -19.80
CA ALA A 124 14.91 13.59 -20.65
C ALA A 124 13.97 13.60 -21.88
N ASP A 125 13.48 12.42 -22.31
CA ASP A 125 12.61 12.32 -23.47
C ASP A 125 11.17 12.81 -23.17
N LEU A 126 10.85 13.08 -21.90
CA LEU A 126 9.57 13.68 -21.50
C LEU A 126 9.47 15.16 -21.90
N GLU A 127 10.59 15.85 -22.07
CA GLU A 127 10.57 17.24 -22.53
C GLU A 127 9.97 17.36 -23.94
N GLY A 128 9.05 18.28 -24.12
CA GLY A 128 8.27 18.46 -25.35
C GLY A 128 7.15 17.44 -25.56
N ARG A 129 6.85 16.60 -24.57
CA ARG A 129 5.81 15.56 -24.64
C ARG A 129 4.61 15.87 -23.76
N ILE A 130 3.53 15.12 -23.98
CA ILE A 130 2.34 15.15 -23.13
C ILE A 130 2.44 14.00 -22.13
N LEU A 131 2.38 14.34 -20.85
CA LEU A 131 2.36 13.41 -19.71
C LEU A 131 0.94 13.34 -19.14
N GLY A 132 0.30 12.19 -19.21
CA GLY A 132 -1.00 11.97 -18.57
C GLY A 132 -0.82 11.68 -17.07
N ALA A 133 -1.43 12.49 -16.22
CA ALA A 133 -1.28 12.35 -14.76
C ALA A 133 -2.62 12.49 -14.05
N PRO A 134 -3.06 11.46 -13.29
CA PRO A 134 -4.25 11.58 -12.44
C PRO A 134 -3.95 12.49 -11.23
N PRO A 135 -4.73 13.55 -10.98
CA PRO A 135 -4.46 14.46 -9.86
C PRO A 135 -4.38 13.81 -8.47
N PRO A 136 -5.18 12.75 -8.11
CA PRO A 136 -5.10 12.12 -6.79
C PRO A 136 -4.06 10.99 -6.71
N ASP A 137 -3.25 10.75 -7.76
CA ASP A 137 -2.28 9.66 -7.82
C ASP A 137 -1.03 9.95 -6.97
N GLY A 138 -0.65 8.99 -6.11
CA GLY A 138 0.59 9.07 -5.32
C GLY A 138 1.84 9.19 -6.19
N ALA A 139 1.92 8.49 -7.33
CA ALA A 139 3.05 8.61 -8.23
C ALA A 139 3.14 10.00 -8.87
N TRP A 140 2.01 10.59 -9.27
CA TRP A 140 1.99 11.97 -9.75
C TRP A 140 2.45 12.95 -8.66
N ALA A 141 2.02 12.74 -7.42
CA ALA A 141 2.43 13.56 -6.30
C ALA A 141 3.95 13.54 -6.05
N GLN A 142 4.68 12.51 -6.51
CA GLN A 142 6.13 12.40 -6.36
C GLN A 142 6.90 12.79 -7.65
N PHE A 143 6.20 13.04 -8.75
CA PHE A 143 6.83 13.42 -10.02
C PHE A 143 7.73 14.66 -9.93
N PRO A 144 7.40 15.73 -9.18
CA PRO A 144 8.30 16.88 -9.02
C PRO A 144 9.65 16.51 -8.40
N ILE A 145 9.71 15.54 -7.46
CA ILE A 145 10.96 15.05 -6.87
C ILE A 145 11.76 14.30 -7.94
N PHE A 146 11.10 13.41 -8.70
CA PHE A 146 11.74 12.72 -9.82
C PHE A 146 12.30 13.70 -10.87
N ALA A 147 11.57 14.75 -11.18
CA ALA A 147 12.03 15.78 -12.11
C ALA A 147 13.27 16.51 -11.58
N ALA A 148 13.32 16.84 -10.29
CA ALA A 148 14.47 17.47 -9.65
C ALA A 148 15.69 16.56 -9.69
N GLU A 149 15.54 15.29 -9.29
CA GLU A 149 16.65 14.30 -9.26
C GLU A 149 17.18 13.97 -10.66
N THR A 150 16.35 14.03 -11.69
CA THR A 150 16.75 13.74 -13.09
C THR A 150 17.13 14.99 -13.88
N GLY A 151 16.98 16.17 -13.32
CA GLY A 151 17.27 17.44 -13.99
C GLY A 151 16.31 17.80 -15.12
N LEU A 152 15.05 17.28 -15.06
CA LEU A 152 14.00 17.57 -16.04
C LEU A 152 13.54 19.03 -15.94
N ASP A 153 13.42 19.69 -17.07
CA ASP A 153 12.74 20.99 -17.18
C ASP A 153 11.22 20.76 -17.32
N VAL A 154 10.53 20.79 -16.19
CA VAL A 154 9.08 20.55 -16.13
C VAL A 154 8.27 21.58 -16.94
N SER A 155 8.85 22.78 -17.22
CA SER A 155 8.18 23.81 -18.02
C SER A 155 8.02 23.40 -19.49
N LYS A 156 8.78 22.41 -19.93
CA LYS A 156 8.69 21.84 -21.29
C LYS A 156 7.75 20.64 -21.39
N ILE A 157 7.19 20.17 -20.28
CA ILE A 157 6.29 19.02 -20.25
C ILE A 157 4.85 19.52 -20.22
N THR A 158 4.04 19.08 -21.17
CA THR A 158 2.60 19.33 -21.12
C THR A 158 1.93 18.29 -20.25
N VAL A 159 1.38 18.69 -19.11
CA VAL A 159 0.65 17.77 -18.23
C VAL A 159 -0.82 17.75 -18.61
N GLU A 160 -1.34 16.57 -18.95
CA GLU A 160 -2.75 16.33 -19.20
C GLU A 160 -3.38 15.69 -17.97
N PRO A 161 -4.31 16.36 -17.27
CA PRO A 161 -5.05 15.78 -16.17
C PRO A 161 -5.97 14.67 -16.69
N VAL A 162 -5.64 13.41 -16.39
CA VAL A 162 -6.42 12.25 -16.83
C VAL A 162 -7.11 11.59 -15.64
N GLY A 163 -8.24 10.92 -15.88
CA GLY A 163 -8.84 10.04 -14.87
C GLY A 163 -8.15 8.69 -14.83
N PHE A 164 -8.16 8.00 -13.70
CA PHE A 164 -7.62 6.64 -13.60
C PHE A 164 -8.19 5.67 -14.65
N PRO A 165 -9.50 5.69 -15.01
CA PRO A 165 -10.03 4.79 -16.03
C PRO A 165 -9.53 5.08 -17.45
N THR A 166 -9.07 6.29 -17.72
CA THR A 166 -8.63 6.75 -19.05
C THR A 166 -7.13 6.83 -19.22
N ARG A 167 -6.37 6.72 -18.14
CA ARG A 167 -4.91 6.88 -18.10
C ARG A 167 -4.20 5.97 -19.10
N GLU A 168 -4.34 4.66 -18.92
CA GLU A 168 -3.70 3.68 -19.78
C GLU A 168 -4.29 3.65 -21.22
N PRO A 169 -5.60 3.76 -21.43
CA PRO A 169 -6.17 3.92 -22.77
C PRO A 169 -5.56 5.09 -23.56
N MET A 170 -5.39 6.27 -22.94
CA MET A 170 -4.80 7.42 -23.62
C MET A 170 -3.35 7.18 -24.04
N LEU A 171 -2.55 6.47 -23.22
CA LEU A 171 -1.20 6.08 -23.59
C LEU A 171 -1.19 4.99 -24.67
N ALA A 172 -2.08 4.00 -24.57
CA ALA A 172 -2.20 2.95 -25.57
C ALA A 172 -2.58 3.48 -26.96
N GLU A 173 -3.46 4.49 -27.01
CA GLU A 173 -3.89 5.17 -28.24
C GLU A 173 -2.88 6.24 -28.74
N GLY A 174 -1.87 6.60 -27.92
CA GLY A 174 -0.88 7.61 -28.28
C GLY A 174 -1.36 9.06 -28.09
N ASN A 175 -2.47 9.28 -27.36
CA ASN A 175 -2.97 10.61 -27.00
C ASN A 175 -2.05 11.33 -26.00
N VAL A 176 -1.32 10.54 -25.18
CA VAL A 176 -0.22 10.99 -24.33
C VAL A 176 1.01 10.12 -24.63
N ALA A 177 2.21 10.63 -24.39
CA ALA A 177 3.46 9.88 -24.64
C ALA A 177 3.90 9.04 -23.45
N ALA A 178 3.47 9.43 -22.25
CA ALA A 178 3.74 8.76 -21.00
C ALA A 178 2.63 9.02 -19.98
N VAL A 179 2.57 8.19 -18.93
CA VAL A 179 1.66 8.39 -17.79
C VAL A 179 2.41 8.18 -16.48
N THR A 180 1.96 8.87 -15.41
CA THR A 180 2.37 8.52 -14.04
C THR A 180 1.51 7.39 -13.50
N GLY A 181 2.08 6.57 -12.60
CA GLY A 181 1.34 5.51 -11.94
C GLY A 181 2.26 4.54 -11.18
N PHE A 182 1.65 3.53 -10.59
CA PHE A 182 2.42 2.43 -10.02
C PHE A 182 2.90 1.51 -11.14
N SER A 183 4.18 1.17 -11.13
CA SER A 183 4.86 0.41 -12.20
C SER A 183 4.09 -0.86 -12.60
N PHE A 184 3.71 -1.69 -11.62
CA PHE A 184 2.99 -2.93 -11.85
C PHE A 184 1.57 -2.72 -12.40
N SER A 185 0.85 -1.67 -11.93
CA SER A 185 -0.52 -1.40 -12.40
C SER A 185 -0.52 -0.85 -13.83
N ALA A 186 0.26 0.20 -14.09
CA ALA A 186 0.29 0.83 -15.41
C ALA A 186 0.81 -0.13 -16.49
N THR A 187 1.92 -0.85 -16.22
CA THR A 187 2.52 -1.79 -17.17
C THR A 187 1.56 -2.91 -17.54
N LEU A 188 0.94 -3.55 -16.55
CA LEU A 188 0.07 -4.70 -16.83
C LEU A 188 -1.27 -4.29 -17.44
N ASN A 189 -1.79 -3.11 -17.09
CA ASN A 189 -2.98 -2.58 -17.75
C ASN A 189 -2.71 -2.25 -19.23
N LEU A 190 -1.54 -1.68 -19.55
CA LEU A 190 -1.13 -1.44 -20.94
C LEU A 190 -0.94 -2.73 -21.72
N LYS A 191 -0.31 -3.75 -21.11
CA LYS A 191 -0.20 -5.10 -21.68
C LYS A 191 -1.58 -5.67 -22.01
N ARG A 192 -2.57 -5.55 -21.10
CA ARG A 192 -3.95 -5.97 -21.34
C ARG A 192 -4.63 -5.22 -22.48
N LEU A 193 -4.27 -3.95 -22.70
CA LEU A 193 -4.73 -3.13 -23.83
C LEU A 193 -4.02 -3.45 -25.14
N GLY A 194 -3.11 -4.44 -25.16
CA GLY A 194 -2.41 -4.89 -26.36
C GLY A 194 -1.15 -4.08 -26.70
N VAL A 195 -0.65 -3.25 -25.78
CA VAL A 195 0.65 -2.58 -25.97
C VAL A 195 1.76 -3.61 -25.78
N PRO A 196 2.66 -3.82 -26.78
CA PRO A 196 3.75 -4.76 -26.66
C PRO A 196 4.70 -4.41 -25.51
N ALA A 197 5.15 -5.41 -24.76
CA ALA A 197 6.04 -5.20 -23.62
C ALA A 197 7.37 -4.52 -24.04
N GLU A 198 7.89 -4.85 -25.21
CA GLU A 198 9.09 -4.26 -25.78
C GLU A 198 8.94 -2.78 -26.17
N ASP A 199 7.71 -2.29 -26.35
CA ASP A 199 7.41 -0.88 -26.60
C ASP A 199 7.30 -0.06 -25.31
N LEU A 200 7.13 -0.72 -24.16
CA LEU A 200 7.04 -0.04 -22.88
C LEU A 200 8.40 0.39 -22.33
N THR A 201 8.45 1.58 -21.80
CA THR A 201 9.53 2.10 -20.96
C THR A 201 8.98 2.34 -19.56
N VAL A 202 9.56 1.71 -18.55
CA VAL A 202 9.19 1.92 -17.16
C VAL A 202 10.33 2.68 -16.48
N LEU A 203 10.11 3.97 -16.23
CA LEU A 203 11.03 4.81 -15.49
C LEU A 203 10.63 4.76 -14.01
N LEU A 204 11.14 3.77 -13.27
CA LEU A 204 10.90 3.64 -11.86
C LEU A 204 11.65 4.77 -11.13
N MET A 205 10.94 5.65 -10.43
CA MET A 205 11.53 6.86 -9.83
C MET A 205 12.65 6.51 -8.85
N ALA A 206 12.53 5.41 -8.11
CA ALA A 206 13.56 4.94 -7.19
C ALA A 206 14.88 4.56 -7.88
N ASP A 207 14.88 4.21 -9.17
CA ASP A 207 16.10 3.90 -9.93
C ASP A 207 16.77 5.17 -10.49
N HIS A 208 16.16 6.32 -10.27
CA HIS A 208 16.61 7.63 -10.71
C HIS A 208 16.87 8.62 -9.54
N GLY A 209 17.30 8.10 -8.39
CA GLY A 209 17.72 8.93 -7.26
C GLY A 209 16.61 9.28 -6.25
N VAL A 210 15.37 8.92 -6.52
CA VAL A 210 14.25 9.18 -5.59
C VAL A 210 14.29 8.17 -4.44
N ALA A 211 14.74 8.60 -3.26
CA ALA A 211 14.98 7.75 -2.09
C ALA A 211 13.74 7.57 -1.19
N LEU A 212 12.55 7.83 -1.71
CA LEU A 212 11.29 7.75 -0.97
C LEU A 212 10.93 6.33 -0.57
N TYR A 213 10.05 6.22 0.42
CA TYR A 213 9.24 5.03 0.68
C TYR A 213 7.92 5.08 -0.13
N GLY A 214 7.23 3.94 -0.21
CA GLY A 214 5.92 3.87 -0.84
C GLY A 214 4.78 3.84 0.16
N ASN A 215 3.84 2.93 -0.06
CA ASN A 215 2.64 2.84 0.78
C ASN A 215 2.89 2.11 2.09
N ALA A 216 2.25 2.64 3.13
CA ALA A 216 2.24 2.12 4.48
C ALA A 216 0.81 1.88 4.96
N VAL A 217 0.65 1.01 5.96
CA VAL A 217 -0.55 1.02 6.80
C VAL A 217 -0.53 2.30 7.62
N ILE A 218 -1.60 3.08 7.50
CA ILE A 218 -1.84 4.30 8.28
C ILE A 218 -2.97 4.05 9.28
N VAL A 219 -2.93 4.73 10.42
CA VAL A 219 -3.91 4.56 11.49
C VAL A 219 -4.40 5.92 11.99
N ASN A 220 -5.68 5.98 12.38
CA ASN A 220 -6.17 7.09 13.17
C ASN A 220 -5.52 7.02 14.57
N THR A 221 -4.80 8.07 14.97
CA THR A 221 -4.01 8.05 16.22
C THR A 221 -4.87 8.03 17.47
N ASP A 222 -6.10 8.56 17.42
CA ASP A 222 -7.01 8.51 18.57
C ASP A 222 -7.57 7.11 18.75
N PHE A 223 -7.91 6.43 17.62
CA PHE A 223 -8.27 5.02 17.66
C PHE A 223 -7.11 4.16 18.17
N ALA A 224 -5.89 4.39 17.69
CA ALA A 224 -4.71 3.63 18.07
C ALA A 224 -4.39 3.77 19.57
N LYS A 225 -4.48 4.97 20.12
CA LYS A 225 -4.30 5.22 21.57
C LYS A 225 -5.36 4.50 22.42
N ALA A 226 -6.59 4.46 21.94
CA ALA A 226 -7.69 3.78 22.63
C ALA A 226 -7.62 2.25 22.50
N ASN A 227 -7.05 1.73 21.42
CA ASN A 227 -7.05 0.32 21.04
C ASN A 227 -5.67 -0.20 20.60
N PRO A 228 -4.59 -0.02 21.37
CA PRO A 228 -3.23 -0.34 20.91
C PRO A 228 -3.05 -1.83 20.58
N ALA A 229 -3.68 -2.72 21.34
CA ALA A 229 -3.63 -4.16 21.07
C ALA A 229 -4.34 -4.55 19.77
N ALA A 230 -5.44 -3.86 19.42
CA ALA A 230 -6.14 -4.09 18.16
C ALA A 230 -5.29 -3.67 16.97
N VAL A 231 -4.58 -2.54 17.06
CA VAL A 231 -3.65 -2.08 16.01
C VAL A 231 -2.49 -3.08 15.86
N SER A 232 -1.81 -3.47 16.93
CA SER A 232 -0.71 -4.44 16.86
C SER A 232 -1.18 -5.81 16.34
N GLY A 233 -2.37 -6.25 16.74
CA GLY A 233 -3.00 -7.46 16.21
C GLY A 233 -3.31 -7.36 14.71
N PHE A 234 -3.78 -6.20 14.24
CA PHE A 234 -4.00 -5.94 12.82
C PHE A 234 -2.68 -6.03 12.02
N LEU A 235 -1.61 -5.40 12.50
CA LEU A 235 -0.30 -5.44 11.83
C LEU A 235 0.28 -6.86 11.80
N THR A 236 0.11 -7.63 12.86
CA THR A 236 0.50 -9.06 12.91
C THR A 236 -0.27 -9.86 11.85
N ALA A 237 -1.57 -9.65 11.73
CA ALA A 237 -2.41 -10.35 10.73
C ALA A 237 -2.03 -9.95 9.30
N VAL A 238 -1.73 -8.66 9.06
CA VAL A 238 -1.22 -8.17 7.77
C VAL A 238 0.10 -8.84 7.41
N ALA A 239 1.06 -8.91 8.34
CA ALA A 239 2.35 -9.57 8.10
C ALA A 239 2.17 -11.04 7.73
N LYS A 240 1.30 -11.77 8.43
CA LYS A 240 0.97 -13.17 8.11
C LYS A 240 0.32 -13.31 6.74
N GLY A 241 -0.58 -12.41 6.38
CA GLY A 241 -1.20 -12.40 5.04
C GLY A 241 -0.17 -12.22 3.92
N TRP A 242 0.82 -11.35 4.11
CA TRP A 242 1.94 -11.21 3.18
C TRP A 242 2.84 -12.46 3.15
N GLN A 243 3.16 -13.08 4.29
CA GLN A 243 3.90 -14.35 4.34
C GLN A 243 3.18 -15.46 3.58
N ASP A 244 1.88 -15.60 3.81
CA ASP A 244 1.04 -16.59 3.14
C ASP A 244 0.99 -16.36 1.62
N ALA A 245 0.82 -15.09 1.19
CA ALA A 245 0.77 -14.72 -0.21
C ALA A 245 2.12 -14.94 -0.93
N ILE A 246 3.25 -14.69 -0.25
CA ILE A 246 4.59 -14.97 -0.78
C ILE A 246 4.80 -16.47 -0.93
N THR A 247 4.34 -17.26 0.06
CA THR A 247 4.50 -18.72 0.06
C THR A 247 3.55 -19.40 -0.93
N ASN A 248 2.31 -18.90 -1.06
CA ASN A 248 1.28 -19.45 -1.92
C ASN A 248 0.51 -18.34 -2.65
N PRO A 249 1.09 -17.76 -3.72
CA PRO A 249 0.44 -16.71 -4.49
C PRO A 249 -0.91 -17.13 -5.09
N ASP A 250 -1.08 -18.41 -5.44
CA ASP A 250 -2.34 -18.91 -6.01
C ASP A 250 -3.49 -18.85 -5.00
N ALA A 251 -3.24 -19.15 -3.72
CA ALA A 251 -4.23 -18.99 -2.68
C ALA A 251 -4.62 -17.50 -2.50
N ALA A 252 -3.65 -16.60 -2.55
CA ALA A 252 -3.91 -15.17 -2.46
C ALA A 252 -4.78 -14.66 -3.62
N ILE A 253 -4.51 -15.12 -4.84
CA ILE A 253 -5.33 -14.77 -6.01
C ILE A 253 -6.72 -15.40 -5.95
N THR A 254 -6.86 -16.59 -5.39
CA THR A 254 -8.17 -17.20 -5.13
C THR A 254 -9.00 -16.35 -4.16
N ALA A 255 -8.38 -15.87 -3.09
CA ALA A 255 -9.02 -14.97 -2.12
C ALA A 255 -9.43 -13.62 -2.76
N LEU A 256 -8.60 -13.07 -3.63
CA LEU A 256 -8.90 -11.86 -4.42
C LEU A 256 -10.08 -12.09 -5.36
N ALA A 257 -10.07 -13.17 -6.15
CA ALA A 257 -11.09 -13.47 -7.15
C ALA A 257 -12.49 -13.66 -6.50
N ALA A 258 -12.54 -14.14 -5.26
CA ALA A 258 -13.79 -14.24 -4.50
C ALA A 258 -14.40 -12.85 -4.19
N ARG A 259 -13.58 -11.77 -4.14
CA ARG A 259 -14.00 -10.38 -3.88
C ARG A 259 -14.11 -9.55 -5.15
N ASN A 260 -13.35 -9.91 -6.17
CA ASN A 260 -13.40 -9.28 -7.50
C ASN A 260 -13.53 -10.35 -8.60
N PRO A 261 -14.75 -10.84 -8.86
CA PRO A 261 -14.99 -11.87 -9.90
C PRO A 261 -14.66 -11.42 -11.33
N ALA A 262 -14.47 -10.12 -11.56
CA ALA A 262 -14.10 -9.57 -12.86
C ALA A 262 -12.56 -9.53 -13.07
N ALA A 263 -11.77 -9.85 -12.04
CA ALA A 263 -10.32 -9.89 -12.13
C ALA A 263 -9.87 -11.07 -13.03
N ASP A 264 -8.84 -10.83 -13.85
CA ASP A 264 -8.13 -11.92 -14.55
C ASP A 264 -7.09 -12.53 -13.59
N PRO A 265 -7.27 -13.79 -13.14
CA PRO A 265 -6.38 -14.37 -12.14
C PRO A 265 -4.92 -14.44 -12.57
N ALA A 266 -4.63 -14.64 -13.85
CA ALA A 266 -3.25 -14.73 -14.35
C ALA A 266 -2.58 -13.36 -14.29
N LEU A 267 -3.28 -12.32 -14.72
CA LEU A 267 -2.80 -10.93 -14.68
C LEU A 267 -2.60 -10.47 -13.24
N GLU A 268 -3.55 -10.77 -12.36
CA GLU A 268 -3.47 -10.34 -10.96
C GLU A 268 -2.38 -11.10 -10.19
N LYS A 269 -2.09 -12.34 -10.56
CA LYS A 269 -0.93 -13.06 -10.04
C LYS A 269 0.39 -12.43 -10.50
N GLU A 270 0.51 -12.07 -11.78
CA GLU A 270 1.68 -11.35 -12.30
C GLU A 270 1.87 -10.03 -11.54
N ARG A 271 0.80 -9.27 -11.32
CA ARG A 271 0.79 -8.01 -10.57
C ARG A 271 1.24 -8.19 -9.11
N LEU A 272 0.70 -9.19 -8.43
CA LEU A 272 1.10 -9.54 -7.06
C LEU A 272 2.58 -9.88 -6.99
N MET A 273 3.06 -10.74 -7.91
CA MET A 273 4.47 -11.14 -7.93
C MET A 273 5.42 -9.98 -8.21
N MET A 274 5.06 -9.06 -9.12
CA MET A 274 5.82 -7.83 -9.34
C MET A 274 5.86 -6.97 -8.07
N SER A 275 4.74 -6.77 -7.38
CA SER A 275 4.72 -5.98 -6.14
C SER A 275 5.56 -6.64 -5.03
N ILE A 276 5.55 -7.97 -4.93
CA ILE A 276 6.37 -8.72 -3.97
C ILE A 276 7.85 -8.53 -4.29
N SER A 277 8.26 -8.81 -5.53
CA SER A 277 9.69 -8.82 -5.92
C SER A 277 10.30 -7.42 -5.92
N ASP A 278 9.55 -6.42 -6.39
CA ASP A 278 10.11 -5.11 -6.71
C ASP A 278 9.90 -4.10 -5.58
N ASN A 279 8.87 -4.29 -4.73
CA ASN A 279 8.47 -3.27 -3.77
C ASN A 279 8.49 -3.74 -2.31
N VAL A 280 8.17 -5.03 -2.04
CA VAL A 280 8.03 -5.55 -0.68
C VAL A 280 9.27 -6.28 -0.21
N LEU A 281 9.75 -7.30 -0.96
CA LEU A 281 10.89 -8.12 -0.58
C LEU A 281 12.24 -7.51 -1.00
N THR A 282 12.51 -6.29 -0.55
CA THR A 282 13.81 -5.63 -0.74
C THR A 282 14.90 -6.25 0.15
N ASP A 283 16.15 -5.94 -0.10
CA ASP A 283 17.27 -6.38 0.76
C ASP A 283 17.10 -5.90 2.20
N TYR A 284 16.55 -4.68 2.39
CA TYR A 284 16.26 -4.17 3.72
C TYR A 284 15.22 -5.02 4.44
N VAL A 285 14.10 -5.33 3.78
CA VAL A 285 13.03 -6.16 4.36
C VAL A 285 13.49 -7.60 4.62
N ARG A 286 14.30 -8.18 3.74
CA ARG A 286 14.89 -9.52 3.96
C ARG A 286 15.79 -9.55 5.19
N ALA A 287 16.53 -8.48 5.45
CA ALA A 287 17.44 -8.37 6.59
C ALA A 287 16.73 -8.01 7.90
N ASN A 288 15.72 -7.14 7.86
CA ASN A 288 15.14 -6.50 9.04
C ASN A 288 13.66 -6.86 9.30
N GLY A 289 13.02 -7.55 8.36
CA GLY A 289 11.58 -7.84 8.42
C GLY A 289 10.71 -6.76 7.79
N LEU A 290 9.45 -7.11 7.52
CA LEU A 290 8.44 -6.22 6.96
C LEU A 290 8.01 -5.16 7.99
N GLY A 291 7.76 -3.97 7.54
CA GLY A 291 7.01 -2.96 8.30
C GLY A 291 7.86 -1.86 8.92
N GLY A 292 9.17 -2.08 9.13
CA GLY A 292 10.09 -1.05 9.63
C GLY A 292 10.56 -0.07 8.55
N ILE A 293 11.28 0.96 8.99
CA ILE A 293 11.95 1.94 8.11
C ILE A 293 13.40 2.11 8.54
N ASP A 294 14.29 2.46 7.60
CA ASP A 294 15.64 2.94 7.88
C ASP A 294 15.56 4.45 8.22
N PRO A 295 15.97 4.88 9.42
CA PRO A 295 15.91 6.29 9.81
C PRO A 295 16.72 7.22 8.92
N ALA A 296 17.86 6.76 8.38
CA ALA A 296 18.70 7.59 7.49
C ALA A 296 18.00 7.80 6.14
N ARG A 297 17.39 6.74 5.58
CA ARG A 297 16.60 6.85 4.36
C ARG A 297 15.35 7.70 4.57
N MET A 298 14.69 7.60 5.73
CA MET A 298 13.53 8.45 6.05
C MET A 298 13.93 9.93 6.12
N ALA A 299 15.08 10.24 6.70
CA ALA A 299 15.60 11.61 6.72
C ALA A 299 15.85 12.15 5.30
N LEU A 300 16.46 11.34 4.41
CA LEU A 300 16.65 11.70 3.01
C LEU A 300 15.32 11.86 2.25
N ALA A 301 14.34 11.00 2.50
CA ALA A 301 13.01 11.12 1.92
C ALA A 301 12.32 12.42 2.33
N ILE A 302 12.46 12.83 3.58
CA ILE A 302 11.97 14.12 4.08
C ILE A 302 12.71 15.27 3.38
N GLU A 303 14.03 15.20 3.27
CA GLU A 303 14.85 16.21 2.59
C GLU A 303 14.41 16.39 1.13
N GLN A 304 14.29 15.29 0.37
CA GLN A 304 13.84 15.33 -1.03
C GLN A 304 12.42 15.90 -1.15
N THR A 305 11.52 15.52 -0.26
CA THR A 305 10.15 16.03 -0.28
C THR A 305 10.12 17.54 0.00
N THR A 306 10.85 18.01 1.00
CA THR A 306 10.87 19.42 1.39
C THR A 306 11.68 20.31 0.46
N SER A 307 12.59 19.74 -0.33
CA SER A 307 13.32 20.50 -1.37
C SER A 307 12.42 20.92 -2.54
N VAL A 308 11.33 20.21 -2.74
CA VAL A 308 10.38 20.42 -3.87
C VAL A 308 9.06 21.04 -3.40
N TYR A 309 8.61 20.66 -2.22
CA TYR A 309 7.38 21.18 -1.63
C TYR A 309 7.68 22.12 -0.47
N GLU A 310 7.14 23.33 -0.53
CA GLU A 310 7.24 24.28 0.57
C GLU A 310 6.38 23.80 1.75
N PHE A 311 7.03 23.26 2.78
CA PHE A 311 6.37 22.88 4.02
C PHE A 311 6.20 24.12 4.89
N GLN A 312 5.02 24.25 5.50
CA GLN A 312 4.69 25.35 6.42
C GLN A 312 5.23 25.10 7.82
N ASN A 313 5.46 23.83 8.17
CA ASN A 313 5.93 23.39 9.47
C ASN A 313 7.27 22.67 9.34
N ALA A 314 8.09 22.71 10.40
CA ALA A 314 9.31 21.93 10.43
C ALA A 314 8.96 20.43 10.37
N PRO A 315 9.54 19.64 9.44
CA PRO A 315 9.28 18.23 9.33
C PRO A 315 9.70 17.47 10.59
N ASP A 316 8.85 16.57 11.05
CA ASP A 316 9.14 15.70 12.20
C ASP A 316 8.83 14.25 11.83
N ALA A 317 9.86 13.42 11.68
CA ALA A 317 9.74 12.02 11.33
C ALA A 317 8.85 11.23 12.30
N ALA A 318 8.80 11.62 13.58
CA ALA A 318 7.96 10.98 14.60
C ALA A 318 6.45 11.21 14.37
N LEU A 319 6.08 12.26 13.64
CA LEU A 319 4.68 12.47 13.23
C LEU A 319 4.28 11.59 12.05
N TYR A 320 5.26 11.19 11.22
CA TYR A 320 5.00 10.50 9.97
C TYR A 320 4.97 8.98 10.13
N PHE A 321 5.77 8.44 11.08
CA PHE A 321 5.88 7.00 11.27
C PHE A 321 6.08 6.64 12.75
N ASP A 322 5.18 5.80 13.28
CA ASP A 322 5.24 5.27 14.65
C ASP A 322 5.41 3.75 14.64
N ALA A 323 6.64 3.29 14.86
CA ALA A 323 6.98 1.87 14.92
C ALA A 323 6.53 1.17 16.21
N SER A 324 6.01 1.89 17.22
CA SER A 324 5.69 1.31 18.53
C SER A 324 4.59 0.25 18.50
N TYR A 325 3.77 0.24 17.44
CA TYR A 325 2.72 -0.75 17.23
C TYR A 325 3.20 -2.00 16.50
N LEU A 326 4.41 -2.01 15.93
CA LEU A 326 4.92 -3.17 15.20
C LEU A 326 5.09 -4.37 16.13
N PRO A 327 4.68 -5.59 15.69
CA PRO A 327 4.88 -6.79 16.47
C PRO A 327 6.36 -7.11 16.67
N THR A 328 6.70 -7.61 17.87
CA THR A 328 8.07 -7.95 18.25
C THR A 328 8.29 -9.47 18.38
N ASP A 329 7.31 -10.28 17.98
CA ASP A 329 7.26 -11.74 18.11
C ASP A 329 7.95 -12.51 16.97
N GLY A 330 8.59 -11.79 16.03
CA GLY A 330 9.24 -12.36 14.85
C GLY A 330 8.29 -12.57 13.66
N SER A 331 7.00 -12.22 13.77
CA SER A 331 6.01 -12.34 12.69
C SER A 331 6.30 -11.44 11.48
N LEU A 332 7.15 -10.42 11.63
CA LEU A 332 7.56 -9.54 10.55
C LEU A 332 8.62 -10.15 9.60
N MET A 333 9.29 -11.23 10.01
CA MET A 333 10.32 -11.86 9.17
C MET A 333 9.66 -12.66 8.05
N LEU A 334 9.73 -12.13 6.82
CA LEU A 334 9.26 -12.82 5.63
C LEU A 334 10.27 -13.90 5.22
N LYS A 335 9.81 -15.15 5.10
CA LYS A 335 10.66 -16.33 4.81
C LYS A 335 10.60 -16.70 3.33
#